data_5d80fed6ac38b02b271bdcd0b19730ca
#
_entry.id   5d80fed6ac38b02b271bdcd0b19730ca
#
_cell.length_a   1.000
_cell.length_b   1.000
_cell.length_c   1.000
_cell.angle_alpha   90.00
_cell.angle_beta   90.00
_cell.angle_gamma   90.00
#
_symmetry.space_group_name_H-M   'P 1'
#
loop_
_entity.id
_entity.type
_entity.pdbx_description
1 polymer ?
#
loop_
_entity_poly.entity_id
_entity_poly.type
_entity_poly.pdbx_seq_one_letter_code
_entity_poly.pdbx_strand_id
1 'polypeptide(L)'
;MSRLSIVTTSRAQTVVEGLYKDLERRIIASPPGLCPVDLTASFLKMCMAQTCGKCVPCRIGLSQLDLLLNDILEGRGTLDTLNLIEKTARVISSSADCAIGCEAANMVLKGLSGFREDFLNHIESNRCLYHLDQPVPCVALCPAGVDIPAMWPWWLPGATRTLCA
;
A
#
# COMPACT_ATOMS: atom_id res chain seq x y z
N MET A 1 3.22 27.93 41.95
CA MET A 1 4.32 27.31 41.16
C MET A 1 3.71 26.65 39.94
N SER A 2 3.88 27.23 38.77
CA SER A 2 3.39 26.70 37.50
C SER A 2 4.30 25.53 37.10
N ARG A 3 3.77 24.31 37.11
CA ARG A 3 4.48 23.16 36.55
C ARG A 3 4.35 23.24 35.02
N LEU A 4 5.42 23.63 34.35
CA LEU A 4 5.56 23.47 32.92
C LEU A 4 5.49 21.97 32.61
N SER A 5 4.37 21.51 32.05
CA SER A 5 4.29 20.16 31.50
C SER A 5 4.97 20.16 30.16
N ILE A 6 6.19 19.62 30.10
CA ILE A 6 6.88 19.40 28.83
C ILE A 6 6.21 18.19 28.17
N VAL A 7 5.40 18.45 27.15
CA VAL A 7 4.83 17.38 26.30
C VAL A 7 5.94 16.93 25.37
N THR A 8 6.64 15.87 25.76
CA THR A 8 7.60 15.21 24.86
C THR A 8 6.83 14.25 23.94
N THR A 9 6.85 14.52 22.64
CA THR A 9 6.33 13.59 21.64
C THR A 9 7.13 12.27 21.74
N SER A 10 6.43 11.14 21.74
CA SER A 10 7.11 9.85 21.77
C SER A 10 7.89 9.63 20.48
N ARG A 11 9.02 8.92 20.54
CA ARG A 11 9.80 8.58 19.33
C ARG A 11 8.93 7.92 18.26
N ALA A 12 7.98 7.10 18.65
CA ALA A 12 7.05 6.45 17.72
C ALA A 12 6.15 7.46 17.00
N GLN A 13 5.67 8.51 17.67
CA GLN A 13 4.89 9.57 17.04
C GLN A 13 5.70 10.36 16.02
N THR A 14 6.93 10.71 16.34
CA THR A 14 7.83 11.41 15.39
C THR A 14 8.11 10.58 14.14
N VAL A 15 8.29 9.26 14.29
CA VAL A 15 8.44 8.34 13.15
C VAL A 15 7.17 8.32 12.30
N VAL A 16 6.01 8.20 12.90
CA VAL A 16 4.72 8.20 12.19
C VAL A 16 4.50 9.50 11.42
N GLU A 17 4.79 10.65 12.01
CA GLU A 17 4.72 11.94 11.32
C GLU A 17 5.66 11.99 10.09
N GLY A 18 6.85 11.40 10.21
CA GLY A 18 7.78 11.23 9.09
C GLY A 18 7.20 10.38 7.97
N LEU A 19 6.60 9.24 8.32
CA LEU A 19 5.97 8.33 7.37
C LEU A 19 4.79 8.98 6.61
N TYR A 20 3.97 9.79 7.28
CA TYR A 20 2.90 10.53 6.61
C TYR A 20 3.45 11.57 5.62
N LYS A 21 4.54 12.27 5.94
CA LYS A 21 5.20 13.18 5.00
C LYS A 21 5.78 12.45 3.79
N ASP A 22 6.34 11.27 3.99
CA ASP A 22 6.87 10.45 2.90
C ASP A 22 5.74 9.90 2.02
N LEU A 23 4.60 9.52 2.61
CA LEU A 23 3.39 9.15 1.87
C LEU A 23 2.86 10.32 1.04
N GLU A 24 2.77 11.52 1.62
CA GLU A 24 2.34 12.74 0.93
C GLU A 24 3.23 13.04 -0.27
N ARG A 25 4.56 12.98 -0.10
CA ARG A 25 5.52 13.15 -1.20
C ARG A 25 5.30 12.11 -2.30
N ARG A 26 5.02 10.85 -1.93
CA ARG A 26 4.74 9.79 -2.90
C ARG A 26 3.46 10.07 -3.68
N ILE A 27 2.39 10.52 -3.02
CA ILE A 27 1.13 10.89 -3.68
C ILE A 27 1.35 12.04 -4.66
N ILE A 28 2.09 13.09 -4.26
CA ILE A 28 2.38 14.25 -5.12
C ILE A 28 3.25 13.85 -6.33
N ALA A 29 4.20 12.94 -6.14
CA ALA A 29 5.10 12.47 -7.20
C ALA A 29 4.48 11.40 -8.11
N SER A 30 3.33 10.83 -7.73
CA SER A 30 2.68 9.77 -8.49
C SER A 30 1.83 10.35 -9.62
N PRO A 31 1.75 9.67 -10.77
CA PRO A 31 0.85 10.06 -11.85
C PRO A 31 -0.62 9.96 -11.39
N PRO A 32 -1.54 10.71 -12.03
CA PRO A 32 -2.96 10.60 -11.74
C PRO A 32 -3.45 9.17 -12.00
N GLY A 33 -4.28 8.64 -11.09
CA GLY A 33 -4.77 7.26 -11.15
C GLY A 33 -4.04 6.28 -10.23
N LEU A 34 -3.44 6.77 -9.14
CA LEU A 34 -2.85 5.92 -8.12
C LEU A 34 -3.92 5.00 -7.50
N CYS A 35 -3.63 3.70 -7.47
CA CYS A 35 -4.51 2.71 -6.84
C CYS A 35 -4.58 2.92 -5.32
N PRO A 36 -5.77 3.14 -4.72
CA PRO A 36 -5.91 3.33 -3.28
C PRO A 36 -5.51 2.10 -2.47
N VAL A 37 -5.72 0.90 -3.03
CA VAL A 37 -5.34 -0.37 -2.38
C VAL A 37 -3.82 -0.50 -2.32
N ASP A 38 -3.12 -0.21 -3.42
CA ASP A 38 -1.65 -0.22 -3.46
C ASP A 38 -1.04 0.86 -2.55
N LEU A 39 -1.67 2.05 -2.50
CA LEU A 39 -1.25 3.11 -1.59
C LEU A 39 -1.34 2.67 -0.13
N THR A 40 -2.45 2.02 0.24
CA THR A 40 -2.68 1.48 1.58
C THR A 40 -1.65 0.40 1.93
N ALA A 41 -1.39 -0.54 1.01
CA ALA A 41 -0.38 -1.59 1.18
C ALA A 41 1.03 -1.00 1.29
N SER A 42 1.35 0.01 0.50
CA SER A 42 2.64 0.70 0.53
C SER A 42 2.90 1.39 1.87
N PHE A 43 1.90 2.10 2.41
CA PHE A 43 2.02 2.72 3.73
C PHE A 43 2.20 1.68 4.84
N LEU A 44 1.46 0.57 4.77
CA LEU A 44 1.62 -0.54 5.70
C LEU A 44 3.06 -1.07 5.67
N LYS A 45 3.65 -1.28 4.49
CA LYS A 45 5.04 -1.72 4.33
C LYS A 45 6.04 -0.71 4.90
N MET A 46 5.80 0.59 4.70
CA MET A 46 6.63 1.64 5.30
C MET A 46 6.59 1.58 6.84
N CYS A 47 5.40 1.39 7.42
CA CYS A 47 5.25 1.20 8.87
C CYS A 47 5.95 -0.06 9.36
N MET A 48 5.80 -1.19 8.64
CA MET A 48 6.46 -2.46 8.99
C MET A 48 7.98 -2.33 9.03
N ALA A 49 8.58 -1.57 8.11
CA ALA A 49 10.02 -1.32 8.11
C ALA A 49 10.52 -0.54 9.35
N GLN A 50 9.63 0.19 10.02
CA GLN A 50 9.94 0.98 11.22
C GLN A 50 9.54 0.28 12.53
N THR A 51 8.93 -0.90 12.47
CA THR A 51 8.50 -1.62 13.68
C THR A 51 9.70 -2.17 14.45
N CYS A 52 9.60 -2.11 15.79
CA CYS A 52 10.62 -2.71 16.66
C CYS A 52 10.44 -4.24 16.86
N GLY A 53 9.33 -4.83 16.38
CA GLY A 53 9.00 -6.25 16.51
C GLY A 53 8.68 -6.73 17.93
N LYS A 54 8.58 -5.84 18.93
CA LYS A 54 8.39 -6.20 20.34
C LYS A 54 7.01 -6.78 20.61
N CYS A 55 5.95 -6.10 20.19
CA CYS A 55 4.59 -6.55 20.45
C CYS A 55 4.08 -7.50 19.35
N VAL A 56 3.22 -8.45 19.74
CA VAL A 56 2.64 -9.45 18.84
C VAL A 56 1.80 -8.83 17.73
N PRO A 57 0.95 -7.80 18.00
CA PRO A 57 0.17 -7.16 16.95
C PRO A 57 1.01 -6.61 15.79
N CYS A 58 2.17 -5.99 16.07
CA CYS A 58 3.07 -5.54 15.03
C CYS A 58 3.77 -6.70 14.32
N ARG A 59 4.37 -7.63 15.10
CA ARG A 59 5.21 -8.69 14.56
C ARG A 59 4.46 -9.68 13.67
N ILE A 60 3.24 -10.05 14.05
CA ILE A 60 2.43 -11.04 13.34
C ILE A 60 1.27 -10.35 12.60
N GLY A 61 0.57 -9.44 13.26
CA GLY A 61 -0.64 -8.84 12.73
C GLY A 61 -0.41 -7.99 11.49
N LEU A 62 0.63 -7.13 11.47
CA LEU A 62 0.92 -6.32 10.28
C LEU A 62 1.38 -7.18 9.10
N SER A 63 2.15 -8.26 9.36
CA SER A 63 2.53 -9.20 8.30
C SER A 63 1.31 -9.92 7.73
N GLN A 64 0.34 -10.29 8.57
CA GLN A 64 -0.91 -10.88 8.13
C GLN A 64 -1.73 -9.90 7.27
N LEU A 65 -1.81 -8.63 7.68
CA LEU A 65 -2.48 -7.60 6.87
C LEU A 65 -1.80 -7.39 5.52
N ASP A 66 -0.46 -7.39 5.48
CA ASP A 66 0.29 -7.25 4.23
C ASP A 66 0.00 -8.40 3.26
N LEU A 67 -0.02 -9.65 3.75
CA LEU A 67 -0.40 -10.82 2.95
C LEU A 67 -1.82 -10.70 2.38
N LEU A 68 -2.79 -10.32 3.21
CA LEU A 68 -4.19 -10.19 2.79
C LEU A 68 -4.38 -9.04 1.77
N LEU A 69 -3.68 -7.92 1.92
CA LEU A 69 -3.72 -6.83 0.95
C LEU A 69 -3.05 -7.21 -0.37
N ASN A 70 -1.94 -7.94 -0.32
CA ASN A 70 -1.30 -8.46 -1.52
C ASN A 70 -2.20 -9.47 -2.24
N ASP A 71 -2.94 -10.33 -1.53
CA ASP A 71 -3.91 -11.24 -2.15
C ASP A 71 -5.00 -10.48 -2.91
N ILE A 72 -5.48 -9.34 -2.41
CA ILE A 72 -6.42 -8.48 -3.14
C ILE A 72 -5.76 -7.88 -4.39
N LEU A 73 -4.53 -7.36 -4.27
CA LEU A 73 -3.81 -6.75 -5.41
C LEU A 73 -3.49 -7.76 -6.51
N GLU A 74 -3.23 -9.02 -6.14
CA GLU A 74 -2.95 -10.11 -7.07
C GLU A 74 -4.21 -10.82 -7.62
N GLY A 75 -5.40 -10.33 -7.24
CA GLY A 75 -6.68 -10.88 -7.73
C GLY A 75 -7.09 -12.20 -7.08
N ARG A 76 -6.49 -12.57 -5.94
CA ARG A 76 -6.87 -13.76 -5.16
C ARG A 76 -7.82 -13.44 -4.01
N GLY A 77 -8.10 -12.15 -3.81
CA GLY A 77 -8.95 -11.67 -2.74
C GLY A 77 -10.41 -12.10 -2.88
N THR A 78 -11.07 -12.30 -1.76
CA THR A 78 -12.51 -12.58 -1.65
C THR A 78 -13.16 -11.59 -0.70
N LEU A 79 -14.51 -11.57 -0.65
CA LEU A 79 -15.26 -10.76 0.33
C LEU A 79 -14.90 -11.16 1.78
N ASP A 80 -14.61 -12.44 2.01
CA ASP A 80 -14.17 -12.92 3.32
C ASP A 80 -12.78 -12.38 3.67
N THR A 81 -11.89 -12.26 2.67
CA THR A 81 -10.57 -11.63 2.84
C THR A 81 -10.73 -10.18 3.30
N LEU A 82 -11.65 -9.44 2.71
CA LEU A 82 -11.91 -8.04 3.06
C LEU A 82 -12.44 -7.91 4.50
N ASN A 83 -13.38 -8.77 4.90
CA ASN A 83 -13.89 -8.83 6.27
C ASN A 83 -12.79 -9.21 7.27
N LEU A 84 -11.88 -10.10 6.88
CA LEU A 84 -10.75 -10.52 7.72
C LEU A 84 -9.74 -9.37 7.89
N ILE A 85 -9.44 -8.60 6.83
CA ILE A 85 -8.59 -7.41 6.90
C ILE A 85 -9.18 -6.41 7.90
N GLU A 86 -10.47 -6.09 7.78
CA GLU A 86 -11.13 -5.14 8.67
C GLU A 86 -11.08 -5.59 10.14
N LYS A 87 -11.38 -6.86 10.40
CA LYS A 87 -11.34 -7.45 11.75
C LYS A 87 -9.92 -7.43 12.32
N THR A 88 -8.93 -7.85 11.53
CA THR A 88 -7.53 -7.88 11.94
C THR A 88 -7.00 -6.49 12.22
N ALA A 89 -7.28 -5.52 11.35
CA ALA A 89 -6.87 -4.13 11.54
C ALA A 89 -7.47 -3.51 12.81
N ARG A 90 -8.75 -3.78 13.12
CA ARG A 90 -9.38 -3.33 14.37
C ARG A 90 -8.71 -3.91 15.61
N VAL A 91 -8.37 -5.20 15.58
CA VAL A 91 -7.66 -5.84 16.70
C VAL A 91 -6.28 -5.22 16.88
N ILE A 92 -5.52 -5.01 15.81
CA ILE A 92 -4.19 -4.40 15.90
C ILE A 92 -4.28 -2.96 16.42
N SER A 93 -5.21 -2.15 15.90
CA SER A 93 -5.40 -0.76 16.33
C SER A 93 -5.69 -0.64 17.83
N SER A 94 -6.39 -1.63 18.42
CA SER A 94 -6.73 -1.64 19.84
C SER A 94 -5.68 -2.29 20.74
N SER A 95 -4.80 -3.12 20.20
CA SER A 95 -3.85 -3.94 20.96
C SER A 95 -2.38 -3.60 20.76
N ALA A 96 -2.05 -2.72 19.81
CA ALA A 96 -0.68 -2.29 19.59
C ALA A 96 -0.18 -1.34 20.69
N ASP A 97 1.05 -1.56 21.16
CA ASP A 97 1.64 -0.81 22.27
C ASP A 97 2.13 0.60 21.88
N CYS A 98 2.24 0.91 20.59
CA CYS A 98 2.81 2.17 20.14
C CYS A 98 2.12 2.73 18.89
N ALA A 99 2.35 4.02 18.64
CA ALA A 99 1.75 4.74 17.51
C ALA A 99 2.00 4.09 16.15
N ILE A 100 3.15 3.45 15.90
CA ILE A 100 3.48 2.85 14.60
C ILE A 100 2.48 1.72 14.26
N GLY A 101 2.24 0.80 15.19
CA GLY A 101 1.29 -0.29 14.99
C GLY A 101 -0.16 0.20 14.88
N CYS A 102 -0.55 1.14 15.76
CA CYS A 102 -1.90 1.73 15.73
C CYS A 102 -2.16 2.46 14.41
N GLU A 103 -1.24 3.32 13.95
CA GLU A 103 -1.43 4.11 12.74
C GLU A 103 -1.35 3.27 11.46
N ALA A 104 -0.52 2.22 11.44
CA ALA A 104 -0.51 1.26 10.34
C ALA A 104 -1.90 0.61 10.16
N ALA A 105 -2.50 0.14 11.25
CA ALA A 105 -3.84 -0.44 11.23
C ALA A 105 -4.94 0.58 10.93
N ASN A 106 -4.85 1.78 11.51
CA ASN A 106 -5.79 2.87 11.27
C ASN A 106 -5.80 3.30 9.80
N MET A 107 -4.63 3.34 9.15
CA MET A 107 -4.55 3.66 7.72
C MET A 107 -5.26 2.62 6.86
N VAL A 108 -5.13 1.33 7.18
CA VAL A 108 -5.87 0.25 6.51
C VAL A 108 -7.37 0.43 6.70
N LEU A 109 -7.83 0.74 7.92
CA LEU A 109 -9.25 0.99 8.20
C LEU A 109 -9.78 2.22 7.47
N LYS A 110 -9.01 3.31 7.40
CA LYS A 110 -9.34 4.52 6.64
C LYS A 110 -9.42 4.22 5.15
N GLY A 111 -8.47 3.44 4.62
CA GLY A 111 -8.48 2.99 3.22
C GLY A 111 -9.73 2.18 2.90
N LEU A 112 -10.08 1.20 3.73
CA LEU A 112 -11.29 0.39 3.57
C LEU A 112 -12.58 1.21 3.65
N SER A 113 -12.65 2.19 4.56
CA SER A 113 -13.84 3.03 4.70
C SER A 113 -14.01 4.06 3.58
N GLY A 114 -12.88 4.64 3.12
CA GLY A 114 -12.88 5.70 2.12
C GLY A 114 -12.96 5.19 0.67
N PHE A 115 -12.40 4.02 0.40
CA PHE A 115 -12.25 3.46 -0.95
C PHE A 115 -12.82 2.04 -1.07
N ARG A 116 -13.90 1.76 -0.36
CA ARG A 116 -14.50 0.41 -0.32
C ARG A 116 -14.86 -0.12 -1.72
N GLU A 117 -15.33 0.75 -2.60
CA GLU A 117 -15.67 0.39 -3.98
C GLU A 117 -14.44 -0.07 -4.77
N ASP A 118 -13.28 0.58 -4.57
CA ASP A 118 -12.05 0.18 -5.23
C ASP A 118 -11.57 -1.21 -4.78
N PHE A 119 -11.71 -1.53 -3.49
CA PHE A 119 -11.43 -2.87 -2.98
C PHE A 119 -12.37 -3.92 -3.57
N LEU A 120 -13.66 -3.63 -3.68
CA LEU A 120 -14.65 -4.52 -4.30
C LEU A 120 -14.35 -4.72 -5.80
N ASN A 121 -14.02 -3.66 -6.52
CA ASN A 121 -13.65 -3.73 -7.92
C ASN A 121 -12.42 -4.62 -8.16
N HIS A 122 -11.41 -4.58 -7.26
CA HIS A 122 -10.25 -5.49 -7.34
C HIS A 122 -10.66 -6.95 -7.14
N ILE A 123 -11.60 -7.22 -6.24
CA ILE A 123 -12.11 -8.57 -5.99
C ILE A 123 -12.94 -9.08 -7.16
N GLU A 124 -13.84 -8.26 -7.71
CA GLU A 124 -14.73 -8.64 -8.81
C GLU A 124 -13.99 -8.83 -10.13
N SER A 125 -13.04 -7.93 -10.44
CA SER A 125 -12.25 -8.00 -11.67
C SER A 125 -11.07 -8.96 -11.59
N ASN A 126 -10.71 -9.46 -10.39
CA ASN A 126 -9.52 -10.27 -10.11
C ASN A 126 -8.21 -9.61 -10.59
N ARG A 127 -8.17 -8.30 -10.63
CA ARG A 127 -6.99 -7.52 -11.07
C ARG A 127 -7.11 -6.07 -10.65
N CYS A 128 -5.98 -5.39 -10.58
CA CYS A 128 -5.94 -3.94 -10.40
C CYS A 128 -6.24 -3.24 -11.74
N LEU A 129 -7.36 -2.50 -11.80
CA LEU A 129 -7.75 -1.76 -13.01
C LEU A 129 -6.87 -0.53 -13.25
N TYR A 130 -6.27 0.03 -12.20
CA TYR A 130 -5.42 1.23 -12.30
C TYR A 130 -4.09 0.99 -13.03
N HIS A 131 -3.62 -0.26 -13.11
CA HIS A 131 -2.40 -0.60 -13.84
C HIS A 131 -2.61 -0.76 -15.35
N LEU A 132 -3.85 -0.82 -15.82
CA LEU A 132 -4.14 -1.06 -17.24
C LEU A 132 -3.92 0.17 -18.12
N ASP A 133 -4.18 1.37 -17.55
CA ASP A 133 -4.13 2.63 -18.29
C ASP A 133 -2.93 3.51 -17.92
N GLN A 134 -2.10 3.08 -16.98
CA GLN A 134 -0.91 3.84 -16.60
C GLN A 134 0.27 3.47 -17.51
N PRO A 135 0.81 4.44 -18.25
CA PRO A 135 2.06 4.20 -18.95
C PRO A 135 3.16 3.91 -17.93
N VAL A 136 3.92 2.84 -18.15
CA VAL A 136 5.07 2.52 -17.29
C VAL A 136 6.00 3.73 -17.20
N PRO A 137 6.56 4.04 -16.01
CA PRO A 137 7.37 5.24 -15.82
C PRO A 137 8.50 5.42 -16.83
N CYS A 138 9.09 4.31 -17.29
CA CYS A 138 10.14 4.33 -18.34
C CYS A 138 9.62 4.76 -19.70
N VAL A 139 8.33 4.66 -19.99
CA VAL A 139 7.69 5.18 -21.19
C VAL A 139 7.24 6.62 -21.00
N ALA A 140 6.50 6.87 -19.91
CA ALA A 140 5.92 8.19 -19.63
C ALA A 140 6.96 9.28 -19.40
N LEU A 141 8.10 8.94 -18.81
CA LEU A 141 9.18 9.89 -18.48
C LEU A 141 10.37 9.78 -19.47
N CYS A 142 10.25 9.01 -20.51
CA CYS A 142 11.32 8.85 -21.52
C CYS A 142 11.44 10.12 -22.37
N PRO A 143 12.55 10.86 -22.32
CA PRO A 143 12.72 12.06 -23.14
C PRO A 143 12.81 11.75 -24.65
N ALA A 144 13.11 10.50 -25.00
CA ALA A 144 13.15 10.01 -26.39
C ALA A 144 11.83 9.40 -26.87
N GLY A 145 10.80 9.32 -26.01
CA GLY A 145 9.50 8.74 -26.33
C GLY A 145 9.53 7.25 -26.71
N VAL A 146 10.54 6.50 -26.23
CA VAL A 146 10.74 5.09 -26.59
C VAL A 146 9.86 4.21 -25.70
N ASP A 147 9.03 3.36 -26.31
CA ASP A 147 8.26 2.33 -25.60
C ASP A 147 9.12 1.09 -25.37
N ILE A 148 9.85 1.06 -24.25
CA ILE A 148 10.75 -0.03 -23.88
C ILE A 148 10.00 -1.35 -23.66
N PRO A 149 8.84 -1.40 -22.97
CA PRO A 149 8.04 -2.62 -22.84
C PRO A 149 7.60 -3.22 -24.18
N ALA A 150 7.20 -2.39 -25.14
CA ALA A 150 6.84 -2.86 -26.46
C ALA A 150 8.03 -3.40 -27.26
N MET A 151 9.23 -2.93 -26.96
CA MET A 151 10.47 -3.41 -27.60
C MET A 151 11.01 -4.71 -26.98
N TRP A 152 10.64 -5.03 -25.74
CA TRP A 152 11.18 -6.19 -25.01
C TRP A 152 11.05 -7.53 -25.75
N PRO A 153 9.92 -7.86 -26.42
CA PRO A 153 9.78 -9.12 -27.15
C PRO A 153 10.79 -9.32 -28.31
N TRP A 154 11.37 -8.23 -28.80
CA TRP A 154 12.31 -8.28 -29.92
C TRP A 154 13.71 -8.80 -29.53
N TRP A 155 14.04 -8.80 -28.24
CA TRP A 155 15.33 -9.21 -27.66
C TRP A 155 15.33 -10.66 -27.16
N LEU A 156 14.15 -11.28 -27.03
CA LEU A 156 14.05 -12.66 -26.57
C LEU A 156 14.27 -13.62 -27.75
N PRO A 157 15.31 -14.47 -27.70
CA PRO A 157 15.50 -15.50 -28.72
C PRO A 157 14.31 -16.47 -28.66
N GLY A 158 13.53 -16.56 -29.74
CA GLY A 158 12.38 -17.45 -29.88
C GLY A 158 10.98 -16.81 -29.74
N ALA A 159 10.87 -15.49 -29.57
CA ALA A 159 9.57 -14.82 -29.62
C ALA A 159 8.99 -14.87 -31.03
N THR A 160 8.00 -15.74 -31.25
CA THR A 160 7.20 -15.76 -32.48
C THR A 160 6.37 -14.49 -32.58
N ARG A 161 6.57 -13.72 -33.64
CA ARG A 161 5.80 -12.54 -34.00
C ARG A 161 4.32 -12.92 -34.16
N THR A 162 3.51 -12.73 -33.13
CA THR A 162 2.06 -12.58 -33.31
C THR A 162 1.81 -11.09 -33.54
N LEU A 163 1.77 -10.71 -34.81
CA LEU A 163 1.21 -9.42 -35.20
C LEU A 163 -0.26 -9.41 -34.78
N CYS A 164 -0.61 -8.64 -33.76
CA CYS A 164 -1.99 -8.25 -33.54
C CYS A 164 -2.37 -7.29 -34.68
N ALA A 165 -3.23 -7.78 -35.57
CA ALA A 165 -3.93 -6.99 -36.55
C ALA A 165 -5.02 -6.18 -35.92
#